data_8e16b07139158285dd3d82679f4efb7e
#
_entry.id   8e16b07139158285dd3d82679f4efb7e
#
_cell.length_a   1.000
_cell.length_b   1.000
_cell.length_c   1.000
_cell.angle_alpha   90.00
_cell.angle_beta   90.00
_cell.angle_gamma   90.00
#
_symmetry.space_group_name_H-M   'P 1'
#
loop_
_entity.id
_entity.type
_entity.pdbx_description
1 polymer ?
#
loop_
_entity_poly.entity_id
_entity_poly.type
_entity_poly.pdbx_seq_one_letter_code
_entity_poly.pdbx_strand_id
1 'polypeptide(L)'
;MGDFADQAVATLLISLRIVPMFAFAQPFTLLRVPASVRVMLSISLAAWLVAGNPQATWRMDFREAGLPMVAFGELFLGVTLALALQLAFAALLTAGRAIDIQAGFGLAVLVDPTTKTQLPLIGTIFAYAAAAVFFAIGGPQDLLAVWAASVAQVPLGTASIGGDPGVLMEYMGAVFLMAIGLAGIVLLILFLVDLAVAFLSRTLPQMNVLL
;
A
#
# COMPACT_ATOMS: atom_id res chain seq x y z
N MET A 1 -11.60 -37.14 -9.68
CA MET A 1 -11.42 -36.07 -10.69
C MET A 1 -12.06 -34.75 -10.25
N GLY A 2 -13.07 -34.75 -9.38
CA GLY A 2 -13.68 -33.53 -8.82
C GLY A 2 -12.71 -32.68 -7.98
N ASP A 3 -11.97 -33.32 -7.12
CA ASP A 3 -11.07 -32.63 -6.17
C ASP A 3 -10.00 -31.73 -6.81
N PHE A 4 -9.44 -32.15 -7.95
CA PHE A 4 -8.41 -31.34 -8.62
C PHE A 4 -8.99 -30.08 -9.30
N ALA A 5 -10.17 -30.22 -9.92
CA ALA A 5 -10.84 -29.06 -10.55
C ALA A 5 -11.31 -28.06 -9.49
N ASP A 6 -11.85 -28.54 -8.37
CA ASP A 6 -12.30 -27.69 -7.26
C ASP A 6 -11.10 -26.99 -6.59
N GLN A 7 -9.98 -27.67 -6.42
CA GLN A 7 -8.73 -27.10 -5.93
C GLN A 7 -8.16 -26.03 -6.86
N ALA A 8 -8.23 -26.25 -8.18
CA ALA A 8 -7.79 -25.27 -9.16
C ALA A 8 -8.66 -24.02 -9.15
N VAL A 9 -9.99 -24.19 -9.05
CA VAL A 9 -10.95 -23.06 -8.94
C VAL A 9 -10.71 -22.30 -7.63
N ALA A 10 -10.56 -22.97 -6.50
CA ALA A 10 -10.25 -22.34 -5.22
C ALA A 10 -8.94 -21.54 -5.30
N THR A 11 -7.91 -22.09 -5.93
CA THR A 11 -6.61 -21.40 -6.14
C THR A 11 -6.79 -20.13 -6.97
N LEU A 12 -7.54 -20.18 -8.06
CA LEU A 12 -7.81 -19.01 -8.89
C LEU A 12 -8.60 -17.94 -8.12
N LEU A 13 -9.60 -18.33 -7.36
CA LEU A 13 -10.39 -17.40 -6.55
C LEU A 13 -9.55 -16.74 -5.44
N ILE A 14 -8.76 -17.52 -4.69
CA ILE A 14 -7.86 -16.95 -3.67
C ILE A 14 -6.76 -16.10 -4.30
N SER A 15 -6.32 -16.40 -5.52
CA SER A 15 -5.36 -15.54 -6.20
C SER A 15 -5.90 -14.12 -6.43
N LEU A 16 -7.22 -13.95 -6.65
CA LEU A 16 -7.85 -12.63 -6.75
C LEU A 16 -7.75 -11.81 -5.45
N ARG A 17 -7.66 -12.47 -4.29
CA ARG A 17 -7.41 -11.81 -3.00
C ARG A 17 -5.97 -11.32 -2.86
N ILE A 18 -5.00 -11.98 -3.51
CA ILE A 18 -3.56 -11.69 -3.39
C ILE A 18 -3.08 -10.73 -4.49
N VAL A 19 -3.55 -10.91 -5.73
CA VAL A 19 -3.13 -10.16 -6.93
C VAL A 19 -3.12 -8.64 -6.71
N PRO A 20 -4.15 -8.00 -6.12
CA PRO A 20 -4.18 -6.55 -5.95
C PRO A 20 -3.00 -6.02 -5.14
N MET A 21 -2.53 -6.76 -4.14
CA MET A 21 -1.38 -6.38 -3.31
C MET A 21 -0.11 -6.24 -4.16
N PHE A 22 0.18 -7.23 -5.01
CA PHE A 22 1.34 -7.19 -5.90
C PHE A 22 1.16 -6.25 -7.09
N ALA A 23 -0.10 -6.00 -7.49
CA ALA A 23 -0.39 -5.19 -8.67
C ALA A 23 -0.16 -3.69 -8.42
N PHE A 24 -0.64 -3.17 -7.30
CA PHE A 24 -0.64 -1.72 -7.06
C PHE A 24 -0.18 -1.28 -5.67
N ALA A 25 0.00 -2.18 -4.69
CA ALA A 25 0.48 -1.76 -3.38
C ALA A 25 2.01 -1.58 -3.36
N GLN A 26 2.46 -0.51 -2.71
CA GLN A 26 3.85 -0.37 -2.31
C GLN A 26 4.12 -1.32 -1.12
N PRO A 27 5.31 -1.91 -1.00
CA PRO A 27 6.55 -1.63 -1.72
C PRO A 27 6.72 -2.39 -3.04
N PHE A 28 5.79 -3.28 -3.42
CA PHE A 28 5.97 -4.18 -4.58
C PHE A 28 6.00 -3.43 -5.92
N THR A 29 5.30 -2.29 -6.03
CA THR A 29 5.32 -1.45 -7.23
C THR A 29 6.60 -0.63 -7.37
N LEU A 30 7.32 -0.38 -6.27
CA LEU A 30 8.65 0.25 -6.29
C LEU A 30 9.71 -0.68 -6.92
N LEU A 31 9.52 -1.99 -6.78
CA LEU A 31 10.35 -3.00 -7.43
C LEU A 31 9.84 -3.16 -8.87
N ARG A 32 10.72 -2.96 -9.85
CA ARG A 32 10.39 -3.13 -11.28
C ARG A 32 10.27 -4.61 -11.65
N VAL A 33 9.34 -5.32 -11.00
CA VAL A 33 9.07 -6.74 -11.27
C VAL A 33 8.09 -6.85 -12.43
N PRO A 34 8.36 -7.68 -13.46
CA PRO A 34 7.44 -7.92 -14.56
C PRO A 34 6.06 -8.41 -14.08
N ALA A 35 4.99 -7.98 -14.76
CA ALA A 35 3.61 -8.36 -14.39
C ALA A 35 3.41 -9.88 -14.36
N SER A 36 4.04 -10.63 -15.28
CA SER A 36 3.99 -12.08 -15.31
C SER A 36 4.52 -12.72 -14.02
N VAL A 37 5.62 -12.21 -13.48
CA VAL A 37 6.21 -12.73 -12.23
C VAL A 37 5.29 -12.45 -11.05
N ARG A 38 4.67 -11.26 -10.97
CA ARG A 38 3.71 -10.91 -9.91
C ARG A 38 2.48 -11.84 -9.94
N VAL A 39 1.96 -12.11 -11.14
CA VAL A 39 0.82 -13.03 -11.30
C VAL A 39 1.20 -14.45 -10.91
N MET A 40 2.35 -14.95 -11.39
CA MET A 40 2.83 -16.30 -11.02
C MET A 40 3.05 -16.43 -9.52
N LEU A 41 3.64 -15.42 -8.88
CA LEU A 41 3.84 -15.39 -7.43
C LEU A 41 2.49 -15.42 -6.69
N SER A 42 1.51 -14.63 -7.15
CA SER A 42 0.18 -14.60 -6.55
C SER A 42 -0.53 -15.95 -6.64
N ILE A 43 -0.45 -16.62 -7.79
CA ILE A 43 -1.05 -17.94 -7.98
C ILE A 43 -0.34 -19.00 -7.14
N SER A 44 1.00 -18.96 -7.06
CA SER A 44 1.79 -19.90 -6.26
C SER A 44 1.48 -19.75 -4.76
N LEU A 45 1.36 -18.52 -4.28
CA LEU A 45 0.96 -18.24 -2.89
C LEU A 45 -0.49 -18.67 -2.62
N ALA A 46 -1.39 -18.44 -3.57
CA ALA A 46 -2.78 -18.91 -3.46
C ALA A 46 -2.85 -20.43 -3.38
N ALA A 47 -2.10 -21.15 -4.22
CA ALA A 47 -2.02 -22.60 -4.18
C ALA A 47 -1.51 -23.11 -2.83
N TRP A 48 -0.48 -22.45 -2.29
CA TRP A 48 0.06 -22.77 -0.96
C TRP A 48 -0.97 -22.54 0.16
N LEU A 49 -1.72 -21.43 0.13
CA LEU A 49 -2.77 -21.11 1.10
C LEU A 49 -3.93 -22.10 1.02
N VAL A 50 -4.36 -22.49 -0.19
CA VAL A 50 -5.43 -23.48 -0.41
C VAL A 50 -5.00 -24.84 0.12
N ALA A 51 -3.78 -25.28 -0.15
CA ALA A 51 -3.26 -26.55 0.35
C ALA A 51 -3.13 -26.57 1.88
N GLY A 52 -2.78 -25.43 2.49
CA GLY A 52 -2.65 -25.29 3.94
C GLY A 52 -3.97 -25.14 4.70
N ASN A 53 -5.06 -24.73 4.02
CA ASN A 53 -6.35 -24.44 4.65
C ASN A 53 -7.53 -25.12 3.93
N PRO A 54 -7.55 -26.46 3.81
CA PRO A 54 -8.57 -27.16 3.03
C PRO A 54 -10.00 -26.92 3.55
N GLN A 55 -10.19 -26.81 4.87
CA GLN A 55 -11.49 -26.60 5.47
C GLN A 55 -12.11 -25.22 5.15
N ALA A 56 -11.27 -24.20 4.93
CA ALA A 56 -11.70 -22.85 4.62
C ALA A 56 -11.83 -22.58 3.12
N THR A 57 -11.21 -23.40 2.27
CA THR A 57 -11.11 -23.17 0.83
C THR A 57 -11.93 -24.15 -0.03
N TRP A 58 -12.34 -25.32 0.53
CA TRP A 58 -13.09 -26.34 -0.21
C TRP A 58 -14.59 -26.34 0.10
N ARG A 59 -15.16 -25.24 0.59
CA ARG A 59 -16.59 -25.10 0.78
C ARG A 59 -17.31 -25.05 -0.57
N MET A 60 -18.29 -25.95 -0.76
CA MET A 60 -19.07 -26.05 -2.01
C MET A 60 -20.09 -24.90 -2.20
N ASP A 61 -20.32 -24.10 -1.18
CA ASP A 61 -21.35 -23.04 -1.14
C ASP A 61 -21.12 -21.94 -2.20
N PHE A 62 -19.87 -21.76 -2.68
CA PHE A 62 -19.58 -20.80 -3.73
C PHE A 62 -20.19 -21.15 -5.10
N ARG A 63 -20.62 -22.40 -5.31
CA ARG A 63 -21.30 -22.83 -6.53
C ARG A 63 -22.76 -22.36 -6.58
N GLU A 64 -23.40 -22.26 -5.42
CA GLU A 64 -24.77 -21.75 -5.30
C GLU A 64 -24.82 -20.25 -5.47
N ALA A 65 -23.85 -19.51 -4.92
CA ALA A 65 -23.74 -18.06 -5.06
C ALA A 65 -23.35 -17.59 -6.47
N GLY A 66 -22.86 -18.48 -7.33
CA GLY A 66 -22.33 -18.16 -8.66
C GLY A 66 -20.88 -17.68 -8.64
N LEU A 67 -20.04 -18.29 -9.46
CA LEU A 67 -18.60 -17.99 -9.54
C LEU A 67 -18.27 -16.50 -9.71
N PRO A 68 -18.98 -15.70 -10.55
CA PRO A 68 -18.67 -14.29 -10.71
C PRO A 68 -18.85 -13.47 -9.43
N MET A 69 -19.89 -13.77 -8.64
CA MET A 69 -20.17 -13.07 -7.39
C MET A 69 -19.10 -13.37 -6.34
N VAL A 70 -18.69 -14.64 -6.23
CA VAL A 70 -17.59 -15.06 -5.36
C VAL A 70 -16.28 -14.39 -5.79
N ALA A 71 -15.96 -14.42 -7.08
CA ALA A 71 -14.76 -13.79 -7.62
C ALA A 71 -14.71 -12.28 -7.32
N PHE A 72 -15.85 -11.59 -7.44
CA PHE A 72 -15.96 -10.17 -7.12
C PHE A 72 -15.74 -9.90 -5.62
N GLY A 73 -16.31 -10.72 -4.74
CA GLY A 73 -16.09 -10.62 -3.29
C GLY A 73 -14.62 -10.82 -2.91
N GLU A 74 -13.95 -11.83 -3.48
CA GLU A 74 -12.55 -12.13 -3.24
C GLU A 74 -11.63 -10.99 -3.73
N LEU A 75 -11.93 -10.48 -4.93
CA LEU A 75 -11.21 -9.33 -5.49
C LEU A 75 -11.39 -8.07 -4.61
N PHE A 76 -12.61 -7.80 -4.17
CA PHE A 76 -12.91 -6.65 -3.31
C PHE A 76 -12.15 -6.72 -1.99
N LEU A 77 -12.13 -7.89 -1.35
CA LEU A 77 -11.35 -8.13 -0.14
C LEU A 77 -9.84 -7.94 -0.40
N GLY A 78 -9.34 -8.46 -1.52
CA GLY A 78 -7.95 -8.28 -1.93
C GLY A 78 -7.58 -6.81 -2.15
N VAL A 79 -8.46 -6.05 -2.81
CA VAL A 79 -8.30 -4.60 -3.00
C VAL A 79 -8.28 -3.87 -1.66
N THR A 80 -9.16 -4.23 -0.73
CA THR A 80 -9.20 -3.61 0.61
C THR A 80 -7.90 -3.83 1.38
N LEU A 81 -7.37 -5.05 1.37
CA LEU A 81 -6.08 -5.37 2.00
C LEU A 81 -4.92 -4.61 1.33
N ALA A 82 -4.93 -4.54 0.00
CA ALA A 82 -3.92 -3.81 -0.75
C ALA A 82 -3.98 -2.29 -0.49
N LEU A 83 -5.19 -1.71 -0.39
CA LEU A 83 -5.38 -0.31 -0.04
C LEU A 83 -4.89 0.00 1.37
N ALA A 84 -5.08 -0.89 2.34
CA ALA A 84 -4.56 -0.70 3.70
C ALA A 84 -3.03 -0.52 3.69
N LEU A 85 -2.29 -1.38 2.99
CA LEU A 85 -0.84 -1.23 2.84
C LEU A 85 -0.48 0.02 2.04
N GLN A 86 -1.19 0.28 0.93
CA GLN A 86 -0.94 1.43 0.07
C GLN A 86 -1.15 2.77 0.80
N LEU A 87 -2.13 2.88 1.69
CA LEU A 87 -2.38 4.08 2.48
C LEU A 87 -1.20 4.43 3.40
N ALA A 88 -0.56 3.43 4.01
CA ALA A 88 0.62 3.66 4.85
C ALA A 88 1.77 4.29 4.04
N PHE A 89 2.03 3.81 2.83
CA PHE A 89 3.04 4.39 1.95
C PHE A 89 2.60 5.74 1.37
N ALA A 90 1.32 5.92 1.05
CA ALA A 90 0.78 7.19 0.57
C ALA A 90 0.94 8.30 1.62
N ALA A 91 0.81 7.97 2.91
CA ALA A 91 1.06 8.91 3.99
C ALA A 91 2.52 9.39 4.02
N LEU A 92 3.48 8.50 3.81
CA LEU A 92 4.90 8.87 3.72
C LEU A 92 5.19 9.75 2.50
N LEU A 93 4.58 9.46 1.36
CA LEU A 93 4.69 10.28 0.16
C LEU A 93 4.09 11.68 0.36
N THR A 94 2.94 11.78 1.02
CA THR A 94 2.29 13.08 1.31
C THR A 94 3.09 13.89 2.32
N ALA A 95 3.63 13.25 3.37
CA ALA A 95 4.53 13.86 4.33
C ALA A 95 5.78 14.43 3.65
N GLY A 96 6.41 13.63 2.79
CA GLY A 96 7.58 14.07 2.02
C GLY A 96 7.27 15.20 1.04
N ARG A 97 6.09 15.17 0.40
CA ARG A 97 5.67 16.27 -0.49
C ARG A 97 5.47 17.58 0.26
N ALA A 98 4.93 17.54 1.48
CA ALA A 98 4.80 18.73 2.31
C ALA A 98 6.18 19.32 2.64
N ILE A 99 7.16 18.46 2.94
CA ILE A 99 8.54 18.89 3.20
C ILE A 99 9.18 19.47 1.91
N ASP A 100 9.00 18.84 0.75
CA ASP A 100 9.52 19.32 -0.53
C ASP A 100 9.01 20.72 -0.85
N ILE A 101 7.73 20.99 -0.62
CA ILE A 101 7.13 22.31 -0.86
C ILE A 101 7.76 23.35 0.07
N GLN A 102 7.84 23.05 1.36
CA GLN A 102 8.38 23.99 2.37
C GLN A 102 9.88 24.24 2.19
N ALA A 103 10.62 23.21 1.77
CA ALA A 103 12.07 23.33 1.50
C ALA A 103 12.41 24.02 0.16
N GLY A 104 11.39 24.43 -0.60
CA GLY A 104 11.60 25.07 -1.91
C GLY A 104 11.93 24.09 -3.04
N PHE A 105 11.92 22.79 -2.79
CA PHE A 105 12.10 21.75 -3.80
C PHE A 105 10.85 21.48 -4.65
N GLY A 106 9.79 22.26 -4.47
CA GLY A 106 8.53 22.08 -5.20
C GLY A 106 8.66 22.18 -6.73
N LEU A 107 9.76 22.77 -7.22
CA LEU A 107 10.13 22.82 -8.64
C LEU A 107 11.11 21.70 -9.05
N ALA A 108 11.77 21.04 -8.10
CA ALA A 108 12.68 19.91 -8.34
C ALA A 108 11.87 18.63 -8.50
N VAL A 109 11.21 18.51 -9.63
CA VAL A 109 10.33 17.39 -9.92
C VAL A 109 11.13 16.25 -10.51
N LEU A 110 11.17 15.13 -9.79
CA LEU A 110 11.64 13.87 -10.37
C LEU A 110 10.54 13.35 -11.30
N VAL A 111 10.75 13.46 -12.61
CA VAL A 111 9.83 12.90 -13.59
C VAL A 111 10.12 11.41 -13.75
N ASP A 112 9.20 10.55 -13.35
CA ASP A 112 9.28 9.14 -13.68
C ASP A 112 9.10 8.97 -15.21
N PRO A 113 10.13 8.48 -15.93
CA PRO A 113 10.07 8.34 -17.38
C PRO A 113 9.01 7.35 -17.86
N THR A 114 8.54 6.44 -16.97
CA THR A 114 7.57 5.40 -17.29
C THR A 114 6.12 5.90 -17.16
N THR A 115 5.83 6.62 -16.08
CA THR A 115 4.46 7.09 -15.79
C THR A 115 4.26 8.56 -16.11
N LYS A 116 5.34 9.30 -16.40
CA LYS A 116 5.37 10.76 -16.56
C LYS A 116 4.78 11.53 -15.37
N THR A 117 4.70 10.88 -14.23
CA THR A 117 4.21 11.48 -12.98
C THR A 117 5.35 12.19 -12.26
N GLN A 118 5.01 13.30 -11.65
CA GLN A 118 5.92 14.08 -10.83
C GLN A 118 5.91 13.49 -9.41
N LEU A 119 7.03 12.91 -9.00
CA LEU A 119 7.19 12.35 -7.66
C LEU A 119 7.91 13.35 -6.75
N PRO A 120 7.45 13.54 -5.51
CA PRO A 120 8.15 14.34 -4.51
C PRO A 120 9.51 13.68 -4.19
N LEU A 121 10.58 14.46 -4.15
CA LEU A 121 11.93 13.94 -3.93
C LEU A 121 12.05 13.28 -2.54
N ILE A 122 11.73 14.04 -1.48
CA ILE A 122 11.78 13.55 -0.09
C ILE A 122 10.78 12.43 0.14
N GLY A 123 9.55 12.57 -0.43
CA GLY A 123 8.54 11.52 -0.34
C GLY A 123 9.00 10.21 -0.98
N THR A 124 9.69 10.28 -2.10
CA THR A 124 10.26 9.10 -2.77
C THR A 124 11.36 8.46 -1.93
N ILE A 125 12.25 9.25 -1.34
CA ILE A 125 13.28 8.75 -0.41
C ILE A 125 12.61 8.03 0.78
N PHE A 126 11.58 8.63 1.38
CA PHE A 126 10.83 8.00 2.47
C PHE A 126 10.18 6.68 2.06
N ALA A 127 9.57 6.63 0.88
CA ALA A 127 8.95 5.41 0.38
C ALA A 127 9.98 4.28 0.16
N TYR A 128 11.15 4.58 -0.41
CA TYR A 128 12.22 3.59 -0.56
C TYR A 128 12.82 3.17 0.78
N ALA A 129 13.03 4.10 1.71
CA ALA A 129 13.50 3.79 3.05
C ALA A 129 12.50 2.90 3.81
N ALA A 130 11.20 3.23 3.75
CA ALA A 130 10.14 2.42 4.33
C ALA A 130 10.07 1.03 3.68
N ALA A 131 10.23 0.94 2.36
CA ALA A 131 10.29 -0.35 1.67
C ALA A 131 11.49 -1.19 2.15
N ALA A 132 12.67 -0.59 2.29
CA ALA A 132 13.85 -1.26 2.81
C ALA A 132 13.63 -1.77 4.24
N VAL A 133 13.07 -0.92 5.11
CA VAL A 133 12.70 -1.31 6.48
C VAL A 133 11.68 -2.44 6.48
N PHE A 134 10.61 -2.33 5.68
CA PHE A 134 9.57 -3.36 5.54
C PHE A 134 10.17 -4.74 5.20
N PHE A 135 11.10 -4.80 4.24
CA PHE A 135 11.77 -6.06 3.90
C PHE A 135 12.74 -6.52 4.99
N ALA A 136 13.42 -5.60 5.68
CA ALA A 136 14.40 -5.92 6.71
C ALA A 136 13.77 -6.49 7.99
N ILE A 137 12.56 -6.01 8.37
CA ILE A 137 11.86 -6.47 9.58
C ILE A 137 11.00 -7.70 9.37
N GLY A 138 10.95 -8.25 8.15
CA GLY A 138 10.14 -9.43 7.86
C GLY A 138 8.71 -9.12 7.38
N GLY A 139 8.45 -7.93 6.85
CA GLY A 139 7.13 -7.53 6.34
C GLY A 139 6.49 -8.50 5.35
N PRO A 140 7.23 -9.17 4.45
CA PRO A 140 6.65 -10.23 3.61
C PRO A 140 6.08 -11.41 4.40
N GLN A 141 6.72 -11.80 5.53
CA GLN A 141 6.21 -12.84 6.41
C GLN A 141 4.91 -12.40 7.11
N ASP A 142 4.85 -11.15 7.54
CA ASP A 142 3.63 -10.57 8.15
C ASP A 142 2.49 -10.53 7.14
N LEU A 143 2.75 -10.20 5.87
CA LEU A 143 1.74 -10.26 4.82
C LEU A 143 1.23 -11.68 4.56
N LEU A 144 2.11 -12.68 4.59
CA LEU A 144 1.69 -14.09 4.50
C LEU A 144 0.77 -14.47 5.67
N ALA A 145 1.10 -14.02 6.89
CA ALA A 145 0.28 -14.22 8.07
C ALA A 145 -1.10 -13.51 7.93
N VAL A 146 -1.13 -12.29 7.40
CA VAL A 146 -2.38 -11.55 7.13
C VAL A 146 -3.25 -12.30 6.11
N TRP A 147 -2.68 -12.81 5.01
CA TRP A 147 -3.45 -13.59 4.03
C TRP A 147 -3.94 -14.90 4.62
N ALA A 148 -3.13 -15.62 5.39
CA ALA A 148 -3.54 -16.85 6.06
C ALA A 148 -4.68 -16.58 7.07
N ALA A 149 -4.56 -15.53 7.88
CA ALA A 149 -5.62 -15.10 8.80
C ALA A 149 -6.89 -14.67 8.05
N SER A 150 -6.75 -13.96 6.92
CA SER A 150 -7.86 -13.56 6.06
C SER A 150 -8.63 -14.77 5.52
N VAL A 151 -7.95 -15.85 5.11
CA VAL A 151 -8.59 -17.06 4.64
C VAL A 151 -9.28 -17.82 5.80
N ALA A 152 -8.68 -17.82 6.99
CA ALA A 152 -9.26 -18.45 8.17
C ALA A 152 -10.50 -17.71 8.69
N GLN A 153 -10.48 -16.37 8.72
CA GLN A 153 -11.58 -15.54 9.23
C GLN A 153 -12.70 -15.34 8.21
N VAL A 154 -12.35 -15.21 6.93
CA VAL A 154 -13.27 -15.05 5.81
C VAL A 154 -13.01 -16.19 4.82
N PRO A 155 -13.64 -17.35 5.04
CA PRO A 155 -13.50 -18.50 4.16
C PRO A 155 -13.93 -18.19 2.73
N LEU A 156 -13.40 -18.93 1.77
CA LEU A 156 -13.71 -18.77 0.35
C LEU A 156 -15.23 -18.75 0.10
N GLY A 157 -15.69 -17.75 -0.63
CA GLY A 157 -17.10 -17.56 -0.97
C GLY A 157 -17.97 -16.89 0.11
N THR A 158 -17.39 -16.55 1.27
CA THR A 158 -18.13 -15.83 2.34
C THR A 158 -17.79 -14.34 2.39
N ALA A 159 -16.89 -13.87 1.52
CA ALA A 159 -16.53 -12.46 1.44
C ALA A 159 -17.76 -11.61 1.06
N SER A 160 -18.15 -10.69 1.93
CA SER A 160 -19.25 -9.76 1.71
C SER A 160 -18.73 -8.34 1.47
N ILE A 161 -19.40 -7.58 0.61
CA ILE A 161 -19.08 -6.18 0.30
C ILE A 161 -19.54 -5.25 1.44
N GLY A 162 -20.23 -5.79 2.45
CA GLY A 162 -20.87 -5.03 3.54
C GLY A 162 -19.98 -4.79 4.78
N GLY A 163 -18.69 -4.58 4.63
CA GLY A 163 -17.80 -4.22 5.75
C GLY A 163 -18.14 -2.85 6.34
N ASP A 164 -17.84 -2.65 7.62
CA ASP A 164 -18.00 -1.36 8.27
C ASP A 164 -16.97 -0.34 7.73
N PRO A 165 -17.40 0.71 7.00
CA PRO A 165 -16.49 1.73 6.49
C PRO A 165 -15.82 2.53 7.62
N GLY A 166 -16.36 2.50 8.85
CA GLY A 166 -15.79 3.15 10.02
C GLY A 166 -14.38 2.66 10.35
N VAL A 167 -14.13 1.36 10.23
CA VAL A 167 -12.81 0.75 10.46
C VAL A 167 -11.76 1.30 9.48
N LEU A 168 -12.12 1.45 8.21
CA LEU A 168 -11.22 2.02 7.21
C LEU A 168 -10.97 3.50 7.47
N MET A 169 -11.98 4.26 7.89
CA MET A 169 -11.83 5.68 8.24
C MET A 169 -10.93 5.86 9.45
N GLU A 170 -11.07 5.04 10.49
CA GLU A 170 -10.21 5.05 11.67
C GLU A 170 -8.75 4.74 11.29
N TYR A 171 -8.54 3.71 10.47
CA TYR A 171 -7.21 3.38 9.95
C TYR A 171 -6.60 4.54 9.15
N MET A 172 -7.37 5.15 8.24
CA MET A 172 -6.92 6.34 7.50
C MET A 172 -6.53 7.47 8.43
N GLY A 173 -7.34 7.74 9.45
CA GLY A 173 -7.05 8.77 10.46
C GLY A 173 -5.72 8.51 11.18
N ALA A 174 -5.48 7.29 11.63
CA ALA A 174 -4.23 6.88 12.28
C ALA A 174 -3.02 7.06 11.34
N VAL A 175 -3.13 6.62 10.09
CA VAL A 175 -2.07 6.74 9.07
C VAL A 175 -1.77 8.21 8.76
N PHE A 176 -2.79 9.07 8.64
CA PHE A 176 -2.59 10.51 8.45
C PHE A 176 -1.93 11.19 9.66
N LEU A 177 -2.32 10.83 10.88
CA LEU A 177 -1.68 11.34 12.09
C LEU A 177 -0.19 10.95 12.17
N MET A 178 0.15 9.73 11.78
CA MET A 178 1.55 9.29 11.68
C MET A 178 2.32 10.11 10.63
N ALA A 179 1.72 10.39 9.48
CA ALA A 179 2.33 11.21 8.43
C ALA A 179 2.60 12.64 8.91
N ILE A 180 1.62 13.26 9.57
CA ILE A 180 1.76 14.61 10.16
C ILE A 180 2.83 14.60 11.25
N GLY A 181 2.86 13.57 12.10
CA GLY A 181 3.87 13.43 13.15
C GLY A 181 5.29 13.33 12.57
N LEU A 182 5.47 12.59 11.49
CA LEU A 182 6.76 12.44 10.81
C LEU A 182 7.20 13.75 10.13
N ALA A 183 6.31 14.41 9.40
CA ALA A 183 6.61 15.66 8.71
C ALA A 183 6.67 16.86 9.65
N GLY A 184 5.87 16.87 10.70
CA GLY A 184 5.61 18.04 11.53
C GLY A 184 6.86 18.65 12.16
N ILE A 185 7.78 17.82 12.66
CA ILE A 185 9.04 18.28 13.26
C ILE A 185 9.91 18.97 12.20
N VAL A 186 10.03 18.35 11.02
CA VAL A 186 10.83 18.91 9.91
C VAL A 186 10.22 20.21 9.41
N LEU A 187 8.90 20.24 9.21
CA LEU A 187 8.17 21.42 8.78
C LEU A 187 8.28 22.57 9.80
N LEU A 188 8.24 22.27 11.10
CA LEU A 188 8.43 23.27 12.14
C LEU A 188 9.85 23.86 12.09
N ILE A 189 10.87 23.03 11.92
CA ILE A 189 12.26 23.51 11.80
C ILE A 189 12.41 24.40 10.58
N LEU A 190 11.91 23.98 9.42
CA LEU A 190 11.95 24.76 8.18
C LEU A 190 11.22 26.08 8.35
N PHE A 191 10.04 26.08 8.96
CA PHE A 191 9.29 27.30 9.26
C PHE A 191 10.07 28.26 10.15
N LEU A 192 10.76 27.74 11.18
CA LEU A 192 11.60 28.59 12.06
C LEU A 192 12.79 29.18 11.31
N VAL A 193 13.39 28.43 10.38
CA VAL A 193 14.47 28.94 9.50
C VAL A 193 13.94 30.05 8.61
N ASP A 194 12.81 29.85 7.95
CA ASP A 194 12.16 30.87 7.10
C ASP A 194 11.86 32.14 7.90
N LEU A 195 11.34 31.98 9.10
CA LEU A 195 11.06 33.09 10.00
C LEU A 195 12.34 33.85 10.39
N ALA A 196 13.42 33.13 10.72
CA ALA A 196 14.71 33.74 11.03
C ALA A 196 15.28 34.50 9.83
N VAL A 197 15.22 33.94 8.62
CA VAL A 197 15.63 34.60 7.39
C VAL A 197 14.80 35.86 7.12
N ALA A 198 13.47 35.79 7.33
CA ALA A 198 12.58 36.95 7.19
C ALA A 198 12.92 38.08 8.18
N PHE A 199 13.27 37.76 9.43
CA PHE A 199 13.75 38.74 10.40
C PHE A 199 15.08 39.35 10.00
N LEU A 200 16.04 38.52 9.55
CA LEU A 200 17.35 39.01 9.09
C LEU A 200 17.24 39.92 7.88
N SER A 201 16.41 39.60 6.91
CA SER A 201 16.19 40.42 5.71
C SER A 201 15.57 41.79 6.04
N ARG A 202 14.76 41.87 7.10
CA ARG A 202 14.19 43.12 7.57
C ARG A 202 15.23 44.00 8.30
N THR A 203 16.16 43.38 9.04
CA THR A 203 17.15 44.11 9.85
C THR A 203 18.40 44.47 9.04
N LEU A 204 18.72 43.72 8.00
CA LEU A 204 19.90 43.91 7.13
C LEU A 204 19.46 44.05 5.66
N PRO A 205 18.94 45.23 5.26
CA PRO A 205 18.41 45.47 3.92
C PRO A 205 19.44 45.26 2.79
N GLN A 206 20.72 45.22 3.10
CA GLN A 206 21.81 44.95 2.13
C GLN A 206 21.93 43.46 1.74
N MET A 207 21.31 42.54 2.47
CA MET A 207 21.32 41.11 2.16
C MET A 207 20.18 40.69 1.20
N ASN A 208 19.35 41.63 0.76
CA ASN A 208 18.23 41.37 -0.15
C ASN A 208 18.61 40.98 -1.58
N VAL A 209 19.90 40.75 -1.85
CA VAL A 209 20.44 40.38 -3.18
C VAL A 209 20.56 38.85 -3.35
N LEU A 210 20.27 38.04 -2.32
CA LEU A 210 20.50 36.60 -2.32
C LEU A 210 19.21 35.75 -2.18
N LEU A 211 18.05 36.35 -2.27
CA LEU A 211 16.74 35.72 -2.40
C LEU A 211 16.13 36.11 -3.73
#